data_804186841e2fcd6bc530448237e67e20
#
_entry.id   804186841e2fcd6bc530448237e67e20
#
_cell.length_a   1.000
_cell.length_b   1.000
_cell.length_c   1.000
_cell.angle_alpha   90.00
_cell.angle_beta   90.00
_cell.angle_gamma   90.00
#
_symmetry.space_group_name_H-M   'P 1'
#
loop_
_entity.id
_entity.type
_entity.pdbx_description
1 polymer ?
#
loop_
_entity_poly.entity_id
_entity_poly.type
_entity_poly.pdbx_seq_one_letter_code
_entity_poly.pdbx_strand_id
1 'polypeptide(L)'
;YGDSGKPPTNSSHAPYSKRNMANDMAQLMDYLGHESFHLVGHDRGGRVAHRLARDHSAHIKSLTILDIAPTAAMYAATNMAFARAYYHWFFLIQPAPLPETLIGGNPEFYLRSKIGSWGHVSDAHTPEAMADYLRCFTPETIHASCEDYRAAATIDLIHDADDADKK
;
A
#
# COMPACT_ATOMS: atom_id res chain seq x y z
N TYR A 1 2.61 7.92 -1.37
CA TYR A 1 1.65 8.83 -2.00
C TYR A 1 2.30 10.12 -2.51
N GLY A 2 3.29 10.64 -1.83
CA GLY A 2 4.00 11.83 -2.27
C GLY A 2 3.07 12.97 -2.67
N ASP A 3 3.29 13.52 -3.85
CA ASP A 3 2.48 14.58 -4.44
C ASP A 3 1.24 14.06 -5.21
N SER A 4 1.04 12.73 -5.27
CA SER A 4 -0.16 12.15 -5.89
C SER A 4 -1.44 12.57 -5.18
N GLY A 5 -2.54 12.60 -5.92
CA GLY A 5 -3.88 12.87 -5.37
C GLY A 5 -4.24 11.91 -4.24
N LYS A 6 -4.98 12.42 -3.27
CA LYS A 6 -5.48 11.66 -2.12
C LYS A 6 -6.99 11.83 -2.06
N PRO A 7 -7.76 10.81 -2.47
CA PRO A 7 -9.21 10.93 -2.52
C PRO A 7 -9.80 11.09 -1.10
N PRO A 8 -10.98 11.72 -0.97
CA PRO A 8 -11.72 11.74 0.29
C PRO A 8 -12.02 10.32 0.77
N THR A 9 -11.95 10.12 2.09
CA THR A 9 -12.26 8.83 2.71
C THR A 9 -13.76 8.65 2.95
N ASN A 10 -14.17 7.40 3.12
CA ASN A 10 -15.51 7.04 3.57
C ASN A 10 -15.43 5.83 4.51
N SER A 11 -16.55 5.47 5.12
CA SER A 11 -16.61 4.38 6.11
C SER A 11 -16.29 2.98 5.55
N SER A 12 -16.30 2.81 4.22
CA SER A 12 -15.91 1.55 3.58
C SER A 12 -14.42 1.45 3.25
N HIS A 13 -13.68 2.55 3.35
CA HIS A 13 -12.28 2.70 2.91
C HIS A 13 -12.05 2.36 1.41
N ALA A 14 -13.11 2.17 0.63
CA ALA A 14 -13.05 1.76 -0.77
C ALA A 14 -12.20 2.68 -1.66
N PRO A 15 -12.15 4.02 -1.49
CA PRO A 15 -11.27 4.88 -2.27
C PRO A 15 -9.78 4.49 -2.20
N TYR A 16 -9.36 3.82 -1.13
CA TYR A 16 -7.98 3.36 -0.91
C TYR A 16 -7.81 1.85 -1.10
N SER A 17 -8.83 1.17 -1.65
CA SER A 17 -8.73 -0.26 -1.95
C SER A 17 -7.73 -0.54 -3.07
N LYS A 18 -7.12 -1.72 -3.06
CA LYS A 18 -6.22 -2.17 -4.13
C LYS A 18 -6.94 -2.27 -5.47
N ARG A 19 -8.26 -2.55 -5.45
CA ARG A 19 -9.09 -2.55 -6.67
C ARG A 19 -9.20 -1.17 -7.30
N ASN A 20 -9.45 -0.12 -6.50
CA ASN A 20 -9.51 1.24 -7.04
C ASN A 20 -8.15 1.72 -7.52
N MET A 21 -7.08 1.47 -6.75
CA MET A 21 -5.72 1.80 -7.19
C MET A 21 -5.32 1.04 -8.47
N ALA A 22 -5.75 -0.22 -8.62
CA ALA A 22 -5.53 -1.00 -9.83
C ALA A 22 -6.26 -0.40 -11.03
N ASN A 23 -7.51 0.03 -10.83
CA ASN A 23 -8.28 0.72 -11.87
C ASN A 23 -7.62 2.03 -12.31
N ASP A 24 -7.07 2.81 -11.38
CA ASP A 24 -6.32 4.04 -11.70
C ASP A 24 -5.13 3.73 -12.60
N MET A 25 -4.38 2.66 -12.29
CA MET A 25 -3.23 2.25 -13.10
C MET A 25 -3.65 1.70 -14.48
N ALA A 26 -4.74 0.94 -14.56
CA ALA A 26 -5.29 0.47 -15.84
C ALA A 26 -5.70 1.65 -16.72
N GLN A 27 -6.45 2.61 -16.17
CA GLN A 27 -6.86 3.82 -16.89
C GLN A 27 -5.65 4.68 -17.32
N LEU A 28 -4.60 4.76 -16.51
CA LEU A 28 -3.37 5.44 -16.90
C LEU A 28 -2.72 4.77 -18.12
N MET A 29 -2.65 3.44 -18.13
CA MET A 29 -2.06 2.70 -19.27
C MET A 29 -2.92 2.86 -20.54
N ASP A 30 -4.23 2.83 -20.41
CA ASP A 30 -5.17 3.12 -21.51
C ASP A 30 -4.97 4.53 -22.06
N TYR A 31 -4.87 5.54 -21.16
CA TYR A 31 -4.60 6.93 -21.55
C TYR A 31 -3.28 7.09 -22.30
N LEU A 32 -2.26 6.32 -21.92
CA LEU A 32 -0.94 6.29 -22.60
C LEU A 32 -0.94 5.47 -23.89
N GLY A 33 -2.06 4.82 -24.26
CA GLY A 33 -2.21 4.03 -25.47
C GLY A 33 -1.61 2.62 -25.39
N HIS A 34 -1.45 2.07 -24.20
CA HIS A 34 -0.89 0.73 -23.97
C HIS A 34 -2.00 -0.27 -23.68
N GLU A 35 -2.44 -1.01 -24.70
CA GLU A 35 -3.45 -2.07 -24.56
C GLU A 35 -3.00 -3.25 -23.70
N SER A 36 -1.72 -3.53 -23.69
CA SER A 36 -1.14 -4.61 -22.88
C SER A 36 0.30 -4.31 -22.47
N PHE A 37 0.69 -4.71 -21.25
CA PHE A 37 1.97 -4.35 -20.66
C PHE A 37 2.53 -5.41 -19.72
N HIS A 38 3.82 -5.32 -19.42
CA HIS A 38 4.47 -6.04 -18.34
C HIS A 38 4.30 -5.28 -17.04
N LEU A 39 3.89 -5.96 -15.99
CA LEU A 39 3.57 -5.34 -14.69
C LEU A 39 4.60 -5.76 -13.64
N VAL A 40 5.19 -4.76 -12.98
CA VAL A 40 6.11 -4.97 -11.85
C VAL A 40 5.59 -4.21 -10.64
N GLY A 41 5.48 -4.87 -9.51
CA GLY A 41 5.04 -4.25 -8.26
C GLY A 41 5.94 -4.61 -7.09
N HIS A 42 6.24 -3.63 -6.25
CA HIS A 42 7.01 -3.79 -5.03
C HIS A 42 6.20 -3.30 -3.82
N ASP A 43 6.32 -3.97 -2.66
CA ASP A 43 5.64 -3.65 -1.41
C ASP A 43 4.12 -3.45 -1.60
N ARG A 44 3.57 -2.32 -1.19
CA ARG A 44 2.14 -1.98 -1.37
C ARG A 44 1.76 -1.96 -2.86
N GLY A 45 2.67 -1.49 -3.72
CA GLY A 45 2.51 -1.56 -5.18
C GLY A 45 2.44 -2.99 -5.73
N GLY A 46 3.10 -3.95 -5.11
CA GLY A 46 2.98 -5.37 -5.45
C GLY A 46 1.57 -5.91 -5.16
N ARG A 47 0.90 -5.42 -4.11
CA ARG A 47 -0.48 -5.78 -3.80
C ARG A 47 -1.47 -5.17 -4.80
N VAL A 48 -1.23 -3.93 -5.23
CA VAL A 48 -1.99 -3.29 -6.33
C VAL A 48 -1.79 -4.07 -7.63
N ALA A 49 -0.54 -4.43 -7.95
CA ALA A 49 -0.22 -5.20 -9.15
C ALA A 49 -0.88 -6.59 -9.15
N HIS A 50 -0.90 -7.28 -8.01
CA HIS A 50 -1.65 -8.53 -7.85
C HIS A 50 -3.14 -8.33 -8.15
N ARG A 51 -3.76 -7.29 -7.59
CA ARG A 51 -5.18 -6.98 -7.82
C ARG A 51 -5.44 -6.60 -9.29
N LEU A 52 -4.57 -5.79 -9.89
CA LEU A 52 -4.66 -5.40 -11.29
C LEU A 52 -4.59 -6.61 -12.23
N ALA A 53 -3.68 -7.55 -11.97
CA ALA A 53 -3.58 -8.77 -12.76
C ALA A 53 -4.82 -9.66 -12.66
N ARG A 54 -5.51 -9.65 -11.52
CA ARG A 54 -6.79 -10.38 -11.35
C ARG A 54 -7.96 -9.70 -12.05
N ASP A 55 -8.08 -8.39 -11.91
CA ASP A 55 -9.23 -7.63 -12.44
C ASP A 55 -9.10 -7.32 -13.93
N HIS A 56 -7.87 -7.18 -14.43
CA HIS A 56 -7.55 -6.75 -15.80
C HIS A 56 -6.57 -7.71 -16.48
N SER A 57 -6.77 -9.02 -16.30
CA SER A 57 -5.84 -10.06 -16.79
C SER A 57 -5.54 -9.97 -18.28
N ALA A 58 -6.49 -9.54 -19.11
CA ALA A 58 -6.32 -9.39 -20.56
C ALA A 58 -5.24 -8.34 -20.93
N HIS A 59 -4.98 -7.38 -20.08
CA HIS A 59 -3.98 -6.33 -20.30
C HIS A 59 -2.57 -6.74 -19.83
N ILE A 60 -2.44 -7.84 -19.07
CA ILE A 60 -1.19 -8.21 -18.39
C ILE A 60 -0.43 -9.28 -19.15
N LYS A 61 0.71 -8.91 -19.74
CA LYS A 61 1.63 -9.84 -20.44
C LYS A 61 2.43 -10.68 -19.44
N SER A 62 2.87 -10.10 -18.35
CA SER A 62 3.54 -10.78 -17.24
C SER A 62 3.42 -9.97 -15.96
N LEU A 63 3.45 -10.66 -14.82
CA LEU A 63 3.46 -10.06 -13.49
C LEU A 63 4.74 -10.44 -12.75
N THR A 64 5.46 -9.43 -12.26
CA THR A 64 6.62 -9.60 -11.37
C THR A 64 6.31 -8.94 -10.03
N ILE A 65 6.37 -9.70 -8.96
CA ILE A 65 6.15 -9.23 -7.58
C ILE A 65 7.48 -9.26 -6.84
N LEU A 66 7.86 -8.11 -6.28
CA LEU A 66 9.10 -7.95 -5.53
C LEU A 66 8.80 -7.92 -4.03
N ASP A 67 9.37 -8.89 -3.32
CA ASP A 67 9.45 -8.97 -1.84
C ASP A 67 8.10 -8.77 -1.12
N ILE A 68 7.00 -9.35 -1.64
CA ILE A 68 5.66 -9.21 -1.08
C ILE A 68 4.81 -10.46 -1.32
N ALA A 69 3.87 -10.70 -0.42
CA ALA A 69 2.85 -11.74 -0.56
C ALA A 69 1.43 -11.11 -0.58
N PRO A 70 0.40 -11.81 -1.08
CA PRO A 70 -0.98 -11.34 -1.07
C PRO A 70 -1.47 -10.98 0.33
N THR A 71 -2.28 -9.91 0.44
CA THR A 71 -2.75 -9.36 1.71
C THR A 71 -3.49 -10.40 2.56
N ALA A 72 -4.42 -11.15 1.95
CA ALA A 72 -5.18 -12.18 2.64
C ALA A 72 -4.30 -13.28 3.23
N ALA A 73 -3.28 -13.73 2.48
CA ALA A 73 -2.32 -14.74 2.96
C ALA A 73 -1.51 -14.23 4.16
N MET A 74 -1.10 -12.95 4.13
CA MET A 74 -0.34 -12.34 5.23
C MET A 74 -1.19 -12.24 6.50
N TYR A 75 -2.45 -11.79 6.40
CA TYR A 75 -3.35 -11.72 7.55
C TYR A 75 -3.69 -13.12 8.09
N ALA A 76 -3.92 -14.10 7.22
CA ALA A 76 -4.19 -15.49 7.63
C ALA A 76 -3.00 -16.15 8.36
N ALA A 77 -1.76 -15.74 8.05
CA ALA A 77 -0.54 -16.23 8.69
C ALA A 77 -0.17 -15.46 9.98
N THR A 78 -1.02 -14.57 10.47
CA THR A 78 -0.74 -13.73 11.65
C THR A 78 -0.49 -14.57 12.90
N ASN A 79 0.62 -14.28 13.54
CA ASN A 79 1.01 -14.84 14.84
C ASN A 79 1.83 -13.80 15.62
N MET A 80 2.30 -14.15 16.82
CA MET A 80 3.07 -13.23 17.67
C MET A 80 4.34 -12.72 16.98
N ALA A 81 5.07 -13.58 16.26
CA ALA A 81 6.28 -13.17 15.55
C ALA A 81 5.95 -12.15 14.43
N PHE A 82 4.91 -12.41 13.65
CA PHE A 82 4.41 -11.49 12.65
C PHE A 82 3.97 -10.16 13.28
N ALA A 83 3.16 -10.21 14.33
CA ALA A 83 2.67 -9.00 15.00
C ALA A 83 3.80 -8.12 15.56
N ARG A 84 4.89 -8.72 16.05
CA ARG A 84 6.08 -7.98 16.51
C ARG A 84 6.87 -7.34 15.35
N ALA A 85 7.10 -8.10 14.28
CA ALA A 85 7.86 -7.63 13.12
C ALA A 85 7.08 -6.58 12.30
N TYR A 86 5.78 -6.79 12.15
CA TYR A 86 4.87 -5.99 11.32
C TYR A 86 3.81 -5.26 12.16
N TYR A 87 4.16 -4.79 13.37
CA TYR A 87 3.21 -4.14 14.29
C TYR A 87 2.44 -2.98 13.64
N HIS A 88 3.04 -2.29 12.67
CA HIS A 88 2.42 -1.19 11.96
C HIS A 88 1.16 -1.60 11.16
N TRP A 89 1.04 -2.87 10.76
CA TRP A 89 -0.18 -3.37 10.14
C TRP A 89 -1.39 -3.28 11.06
N PHE A 90 -1.17 -3.51 12.37
CA PHE A 90 -2.21 -3.48 13.40
C PHE A 90 -2.39 -2.08 14.00
N PHE A 91 -1.36 -1.26 13.94
CA PHE A 91 -1.38 0.12 14.39
C PHE A 91 -2.09 1.02 13.39
N LEU A 92 -1.72 0.96 12.10
CA LEU A 92 -2.26 1.85 11.07
C LEU A 92 -3.73 1.60 10.74
N ILE A 93 -4.27 0.42 11.05
CA ILE A 93 -5.68 0.09 10.85
C ILE A 93 -6.59 0.58 11.99
N GLN A 94 -6.02 1.10 13.08
CA GLN A 94 -6.84 1.62 14.18
C GLN A 94 -7.74 2.77 13.70
N PRO A 95 -8.92 2.97 14.35
CA PRO A 95 -9.82 4.04 13.97
C PRO A 95 -9.14 5.42 13.98
N ALA A 96 -9.47 6.25 12.98
CA ALA A 96 -9.06 7.64 12.99
C ALA A 96 -9.64 8.37 14.21
N PRO A 97 -8.92 9.32 14.82
CA PRO A 97 -7.63 9.85 14.37
C PRO A 97 -6.43 9.26 15.12
N LEU A 98 -6.52 8.07 15.71
CA LEU A 98 -5.49 7.57 16.64
C LEU A 98 -4.10 7.44 15.98
N PRO A 99 -3.88 6.67 14.91
CA PRO A 99 -2.54 6.58 14.31
C PRO A 99 -2.09 7.91 13.70
N GLU A 100 -2.99 8.66 13.08
CA GLU A 100 -2.68 9.97 12.51
C GLU A 100 -2.14 10.94 13.55
N THR A 101 -2.80 11.00 14.72
CA THR A 101 -2.38 11.88 15.84
C THR A 101 -1.02 11.48 16.41
N LEU A 102 -0.82 10.17 16.63
CA LEU A 102 0.43 9.67 17.19
C LEU A 102 1.61 9.85 16.23
N ILE A 103 1.42 9.60 14.95
CA ILE A 103 2.45 9.82 13.92
C ILE A 103 2.69 11.33 13.75
N GLY A 104 1.62 12.13 13.66
CA GLY A 104 1.70 13.57 13.49
C GLY A 104 2.39 14.30 14.65
N GLY A 105 2.44 13.69 15.83
CA GLY A 105 3.19 14.21 16.97
C GLY A 105 4.72 14.20 16.75
N ASN A 106 5.25 13.28 15.95
CA ASN A 106 6.65 13.24 15.53
C ASN A 106 6.81 12.46 14.22
N PRO A 107 6.40 13.03 13.09
CA PRO A 107 6.37 12.34 11.80
C PRO A 107 7.77 11.95 11.31
N GLU A 108 8.78 12.79 11.55
CA GLU A 108 10.16 12.49 11.16
C GLU A 108 10.69 11.25 11.89
N PHE A 109 10.50 11.17 13.20
CA PHE A 109 10.92 10.00 13.97
C PHE A 109 10.23 8.72 13.46
N TYR A 110 8.93 8.78 13.24
CA TYR A 110 8.19 7.63 12.73
C TYR A 110 8.70 7.18 11.36
N LEU A 111 8.82 8.11 10.41
CA LEU A 111 9.28 7.80 9.05
C LEU A 111 10.69 7.21 9.05
N ARG A 112 11.63 7.85 9.76
CA ARG A 112 13.01 7.34 9.87
C ARG A 112 13.07 5.96 10.52
N SER A 113 12.25 5.71 11.55
CA SER A 113 12.20 4.40 12.21
C SER A 113 11.68 3.30 11.27
N LYS A 114 10.76 3.64 10.34
CA LYS A 114 10.24 2.69 9.37
C LYS A 114 11.22 2.41 8.24
N ILE A 115 11.73 3.46 7.61
CA ILE A 115 12.70 3.33 6.51
C ILE A 115 13.99 2.65 6.99
N GLY A 116 14.51 3.05 8.15
CA GLY A 116 15.79 2.54 8.67
C GLY A 116 15.75 1.13 9.23
N SER A 117 14.57 0.60 9.57
CA SER A 117 14.47 -0.71 10.25
C SER A 117 14.51 -1.92 9.32
N TRP A 118 14.35 -1.74 8.01
CA TRP A 118 14.19 -2.84 7.05
C TRP A 118 15.35 -3.00 6.09
N GLY A 119 16.27 -2.04 6.04
CA GLY A 119 17.47 -2.12 5.22
C GLY A 119 18.64 -2.75 5.94
N HIS A 120 19.40 -3.61 5.26
CA HIS A 120 20.69 -4.11 5.76
C HIS A 120 21.85 -3.16 5.50
N VAL A 121 21.63 -2.13 4.68
CA VAL A 121 22.64 -1.12 4.32
C VAL A 121 22.29 0.19 5.00
N SER A 122 23.15 0.65 5.92
CA SER A 122 22.91 1.84 6.75
C SER A 122 22.74 3.12 5.92
N ASP A 123 23.32 3.19 4.73
CA ASP A 123 23.38 4.37 3.88
C ASP A 123 22.55 4.22 2.58
N ALA A 124 21.56 3.31 2.60
CA ALA A 124 20.69 3.06 1.45
C ALA A 124 19.88 4.30 1.02
N HIS A 125 19.64 5.22 1.95
CA HIS A 125 18.91 6.46 1.71
C HIS A 125 19.82 7.66 1.93
N THR A 126 20.11 8.40 0.84
CA THR A 126 20.90 9.63 0.94
C THR A 126 20.16 10.70 1.74
N PRO A 127 20.87 11.72 2.30
CA PRO A 127 20.23 12.84 2.98
C PRO A 127 19.18 13.55 2.10
N GLU A 128 19.45 13.69 0.81
CA GLU A 128 18.55 14.32 -0.17
C GLU A 128 17.27 13.48 -0.36
N ALA A 129 17.39 12.17 -0.53
CA ALA A 129 16.24 11.26 -0.64
C ALA A 129 15.40 11.31 0.64
N MET A 130 16.04 11.31 1.81
CA MET A 130 15.35 11.39 3.09
C MET A 130 14.63 12.74 3.26
N ALA A 131 15.23 13.85 2.82
CA ALA A 131 14.60 15.17 2.85
C ALA A 131 13.32 15.19 1.97
N ASP A 132 13.36 14.57 0.79
CA ASP A 132 12.18 14.47 -0.08
C ASP A 132 11.08 13.57 0.52
N TYR A 133 11.44 12.43 1.11
CA TYR A 133 10.47 11.60 1.83
C TYR A 133 9.79 12.37 2.97
N LEU A 134 10.56 13.15 3.76
CA LEU A 134 10.02 13.97 4.83
C LEU A 134 9.11 15.08 4.31
N ARG A 135 9.50 15.76 3.22
CA ARG A 135 8.67 16.77 2.54
C ARG A 135 7.31 16.20 2.15
N CYS A 136 7.29 14.96 1.65
CA CYS A 136 6.08 14.29 1.21
C CYS A 136 5.24 13.70 2.37
N PHE A 137 5.81 13.59 3.56
CA PHE A 137 5.14 12.92 4.71
C PHE A 137 4.26 13.91 5.49
N THR A 138 3.32 14.52 4.79
CA THR A 138 2.35 15.49 5.32
C THR A 138 1.22 14.81 6.11
N PRO A 139 0.41 15.56 6.89
CA PRO A 139 -0.78 15.00 7.55
C PRO A 139 -1.71 14.25 6.61
N GLU A 140 -1.91 14.76 5.38
CA GLU A 140 -2.75 14.12 4.36
C GLU A 140 -2.12 12.81 3.89
N THR A 141 -0.79 12.76 3.73
CA THR A 141 -0.07 11.53 3.36
C THR A 141 -0.13 10.50 4.48
N ILE A 142 -0.02 10.91 5.73
CA ILE A 142 -0.16 10.04 6.91
C ILE A 142 -1.56 9.44 6.92
N HIS A 143 -2.60 10.25 6.77
CA HIS A 143 -3.98 9.80 6.72
C HIS A 143 -4.22 8.82 5.55
N ALA A 144 -3.78 9.18 4.33
CA ALA A 144 -3.89 8.31 3.16
C ALA A 144 -3.18 6.96 3.37
N SER A 145 -2.03 6.97 4.05
CA SER A 145 -1.32 5.73 4.40
C SER A 145 -2.13 4.87 5.39
N CYS A 146 -2.76 5.48 6.39
CA CYS A 146 -3.64 4.76 7.31
C CYS A 146 -4.86 4.17 6.56
N GLU A 147 -5.48 4.94 5.67
CA GLU A 147 -6.62 4.50 4.87
C GLU A 147 -6.28 3.33 3.94
N ASP A 148 -5.09 3.33 3.33
CA ASP A 148 -4.60 2.20 2.55
C ASP A 148 -4.49 0.91 3.39
N TYR A 149 -4.03 1.02 4.66
CA TYR A 149 -3.99 -0.12 5.56
C TYR A 149 -5.39 -0.53 6.04
N ARG A 150 -6.29 0.42 6.33
CA ARG A 150 -7.70 0.14 6.69
C ARG A 150 -8.41 -0.58 5.56
N ALA A 151 -8.26 -0.12 4.32
CA ALA A 151 -8.78 -0.79 3.14
C ALA A 151 -8.23 -2.23 3.02
N ALA A 152 -6.92 -2.40 3.24
CA ALA A 152 -6.27 -3.71 3.19
C ALA A 152 -6.83 -4.70 4.23
N ALA A 153 -7.22 -4.21 5.41
CA ALA A 153 -7.76 -5.04 6.50
C ALA A 153 -9.29 -5.25 6.41
N THR A 154 -9.97 -4.61 5.48
CA THR A 154 -11.43 -4.64 5.35
C THR A 154 -11.87 -4.98 3.92
N ILE A 155 -12.07 -3.97 3.08
CA ILE A 155 -12.65 -4.13 1.74
C ILE A 155 -11.79 -4.99 0.81
N ASP A 156 -10.45 -4.93 0.91
CA ASP A 156 -9.57 -5.76 0.08
C ASP A 156 -9.73 -7.25 0.42
N LEU A 157 -9.92 -7.60 1.70
CA LEU A 157 -10.19 -8.99 2.10
C LEU A 157 -11.54 -9.50 1.57
N ILE A 158 -12.55 -8.62 1.53
CA ILE A 158 -13.85 -8.94 0.93
C ILE A 158 -13.64 -9.20 -0.58
N HIS A 159 -12.95 -8.32 -1.28
CA HIS A 159 -12.65 -8.49 -2.70
C HIS A 159 -11.87 -9.78 -3.00
N ASP A 160 -10.91 -10.14 -2.14
CA ASP A 160 -10.14 -11.37 -2.29
C ASP A 160 -10.99 -12.61 -2.06
N ALA A 161 -11.91 -12.56 -1.08
CA ALA A 161 -12.84 -13.65 -0.80
C ALA A 161 -13.87 -13.85 -1.92
N ASP A 162 -14.46 -12.76 -2.43
CA ASP A 162 -15.43 -12.79 -3.53
C ASP A 162 -14.83 -13.36 -4.82
N ASP A 163 -13.51 -13.21 -4.98
CA ASP A 163 -12.78 -13.65 -6.17
C ASP A 163 -11.99 -14.95 -5.94
N ALA A 164 -12.17 -15.63 -4.80
CA ALA A 164 -11.36 -16.82 -4.45
C ALA A 164 -11.41 -17.92 -5.51
N ASP A 165 -12.55 -18.12 -6.16
CA ASP A 165 -12.77 -19.14 -7.19
C ASP A 165 -12.41 -18.67 -8.61
N LYS A 166 -12.08 -17.40 -8.80
CA LYS A 166 -11.63 -16.88 -10.11
C LYS A 166 -10.15 -17.21 -10.30
N LYS A 167 -9.89 -18.02 -11.33
CA LYS A 167 -8.51 -18.39 -11.76
C LYS A 167 -7.92 -17.30 -12.63
#